data_b7a60048ae9441fab23a453b2b1c17bb
#
_entry.id   b7a60048ae9441fab23a453b2b1c17bb
#
_cell.length_a   1.000
_cell.length_b   1.000
_cell.length_c   1.000
_cell.angle_alpha   90.00
_cell.angle_beta   90.00
_cell.angle_gamma   90.00
#
_symmetry.space_group_name_H-M   'P 1'
#
loop_
_entity.id
_entity.type
_entity.pdbx_description
1 polymer ?
#
loop_
_entity_poly.entity_id
_entity_poly.type
_entity_poly.pdbx_seq_one_letter_code
_entity_poly.pdbx_strand_id
1 'polypeptide(L)'
;MLPYIKEIRKELKCHIAALPVPYRTTVENPTFFNLPDNNGCSCPSPHGRTFPTALDPLYCNRYEIGNFAKEVFDLGVKYIGVCCGASPMHIREVAEAIGLKVPASRFRENMSKHFMYGTDKIIPTQCN
;
A
#
# COMPACT_ATOMS: atom_id res chain seq x y z
N MET A 1 3.91 -6.03 -8.65
CA MET A 1 5.00 -5.14 -9.18
C MET A 1 6.40 -5.56 -8.73
N LEU A 2 6.63 -5.86 -7.46
CA LEU A 2 7.97 -6.21 -6.93
C LEU A 2 8.68 -7.35 -7.71
N PRO A 3 8.04 -8.48 -8.06
CA PRO A 3 8.69 -9.52 -8.86
C PRO A 3 9.22 -9.00 -10.20
N TYR A 4 8.43 -8.17 -10.89
CA TYR A 4 8.84 -7.58 -12.17
C TYR A 4 10.03 -6.63 -12.02
N ILE A 5 10.08 -5.82 -10.94
CA ILE A 5 11.24 -4.95 -10.67
C ILE A 5 12.49 -5.79 -10.43
N LYS A 6 12.37 -6.91 -9.69
CA LYS A 6 13.49 -7.84 -9.46
C LYS A 6 14.05 -8.41 -10.77
N GLU A 7 13.16 -8.82 -11.70
CA GLU A 7 13.58 -9.31 -13.02
C GLU A 7 14.21 -8.19 -13.87
N ILE A 8 13.56 -7.03 -13.96
CA ILE A 8 14.10 -5.88 -14.70
C ILE A 8 15.48 -5.50 -14.17
N ARG A 9 15.69 -5.54 -12.85
CA ARG A 9 16.99 -5.17 -12.27
C ARG A 9 18.11 -6.16 -12.59
N LYS A 10 17.80 -7.42 -12.83
CA LYS A 10 18.81 -8.41 -13.28
C LYS A 10 19.35 -8.06 -14.67
N GLU A 11 18.45 -7.65 -15.55
CA GLU A 11 18.78 -7.40 -16.96
C GLU A 11 19.29 -5.97 -17.22
N LEU A 12 18.76 -4.98 -16.47
CA LEU A 12 19.03 -3.58 -16.74
C LEU A 12 19.81 -2.91 -15.60
N LYS A 13 20.87 -2.19 -15.97
CA LYS A 13 21.68 -1.37 -15.04
C LYS A 13 21.28 0.12 -15.03
N CYS A 14 20.26 0.49 -15.78
CA CYS A 14 19.75 1.87 -15.82
C CYS A 14 18.96 2.23 -14.57
N HIS A 15 18.62 3.52 -14.44
CA HIS A 15 17.73 3.98 -13.40
C HIS A 15 16.30 3.45 -13.62
N ILE A 16 15.67 3.03 -12.53
CA ILE A 16 14.29 2.52 -12.53
C ILE A 16 13.45 3.45 -11.67
N ALA A 17 12.24 3.77 -12.16
CA ALA A 17 11.18 4.42 -11.41
C ALA A 17 10.10 3.39 -11.05
N ALA A 18 9.63 3.40 -9.80
CA ALA A 18 8.60 2.50 -9.30
C ALA A 18 7.44 3.29 -8.70
N LEU A 19 6.28 3.26 -9.37
CA LEU A 19 5.07 3.97 -8.97
C LEU A 19 3.86 3.02 -8.98
N PRO A 20 3.72 2.13 -7.99
CA PRO A 20 2.60 1.20 -7.95
C PRO A 20 1.27 1.89 -7.68
N VAL A 21 0.20 1.32 -8.20
CA VAL A 21 -1.15 1.57 -7.67
C VAL A 21 -1.30 0.82 -6.35
N PRO A 22 -1.97 1.38 -5.32
CA PRO A 22 -2.02 0.81 -3.98
C PRO A 22 -3.15 -0.23 -3.81
N TYR A 23 -3.25 -1.19 -4.72
CA TYR A 23 -4.24 -2.26 -4.63
C TYR A 23 -3.57 -3.63 -4.60
N ARG A 24 -4.15 -4.54 -3.77
CA ARG A 24 -3.67 -5.92 -3.63
C ARG A 24 -4.03 -6.71 -4.87
N THR A 25 -3.08 -6.87 -5.76
CA THR A 25 -3.19 -7.71 -6.95
C THR A 25 -2.64 -9.11 -6.68
N THR A 26 -3.06 -10.09 -7.46
CA THR A 26 -2.58 -11.48 -7.39
C THR A 26 -1.78 -11.84 -8.64
N VAL A 27 -1.20 -13.03 -8.67
CA VAL A 27 -0.50 -13.54 -9.87
C VAL A 27 -1.50 -13.76 -11.01
N GLU A 28 -2.70 -14.27 -10.67
CA GLU A 28 -3.77 -14.54 -11.63
C GLU A 28 -4.41 -13.23 -12.12
N ASN A 29 -4.48 -12.22 -11.24
CA ASN A 29 -5.06 -10.92 -11.55
C ASN A 29 -4.02 -9.81 -11.25
N PRO A 30 -3.02 -9.64 -12.12
CA PRO A 30 -1.89 -8.73 -11.87
C PRO A 30 -2.24 -7.25 -12.02
N THR A 31 -3.43 -6.93 -12.49
CA THR A 31 -3.93 -5.57 -12.64
C THR A 31 -5.17 -5.33 -11.79
N PHE A 32 -5.28 -4.14 -11.22
CA PHE A 32 -6.43 -3.78 -10.38
C PHE A 32 -7.76 -3.71 -11.15
N PHE A 33 -7.72 -3.58 -12.47
CA PHE A 33 -8.91 -3.63 -13.33
C PHE A 33 -9.61 -5.00 -13.35
N ASN A 34 -8.87 -6.08 -13.09
CA ASN A 34 -9.33 -7.44 -13.21
C ASN A 34 -9.58 -8.13 -11.86
N LEU A 35 -9.42 -7.42 -10.75
CA LEU A 35 -9.64 -7.99 -9.43
C LEU A 35 -11.09 -8.41 -9.27
N PRO A 36 -11.36 -9.67 -8.87
CA PRO A 36 -12.72 -10.17 -8.69
C PRO A 36 -13.34 -9.61 -7.41
N ASP A 37 -14.64 -9.48 -7.40
CA ASP A 37 -15.41 -9.29 -6.18
C ASP A 37 -15.74 -10.65 -5.56
N ASN A 38 -14.93 -11.05 -4.60
CA ASN A 38 -15.11 -12.33 -3.90
C ASN A 38 -16.27 -12.32 -2.90
N ASN A 39 -16.88 -11.18 -2.64
CA ASN A 39 -17.98 -11.05 -1.69
C ASN A 39 -19.36 -11.16 -2.33
N GLY A 40 -19.42 -11.41 -3.63
CA GLY A 40 -20.67 -11.58 -4.35
C GLY A 40 -21.53 -10.31 -4.36
N CYS A 41 -20.89 -9.15 -4.26
CA CYS A 41 -21.61 -7.90 -4.38
C CYS A 41 -22.33 -7.85 -5.72
N SER A 42 -23.64 -7.68 -5.68
CA SER A 42 -24.47 -7.40 -6.86
C SER A 42 -24.25 -5.97 -7.38
N CYS A 43 -23.18 -5.32 -6.99
CA CYS A 43 -22.77 -4.03 -7.50
C CYS A 43 -22.65 -4.10 -9.02
N PRO A 44 -23.07 -3.06 -9.75
CA PRO A 44 -23.21 -3.08 -11.21
C PRO A 44 -21.87 -3.06 -11.96
N SER A 45 -20.85 -3.74 -11.42
CA SER A 45 -19.63 -3.95 -12.18
C SER A 45 -19.90 -5.06 -13.20
N PRO A 46 -19.80 -4.77 -14.50
CA PRO A 46 -19.93 -5.81 -15.50
C PRO A 46 -18.89 -6.88 -15.25
N HIS A 47 -19.35 -8.14 -15.20
CA HIS A 47 -18.50 -9.33 -15.06
C HIS A 47 -17.90 -9.61 -13.65
N GLY A 48 -18.52 -9.14 -12.56
CA GLY A 48 -18.07 -9.47 -11.18
C GLY A 48 -16.69 -8.90 -10.82
N ARG A 49 -16.31 -7.76 -11.42
CA ARG A 49 -15.08 -7.06 -11.13
C ARG A 49 -15.32 -5.95 -10.10
N THR A 50 -14.33 -5.70 -9.27
CA THR A 50 -14.38 -4.63 -8.28
C THR A 50 -14.17 -3.23 -8.87
N PHE A 51 -13.44 -3.13 -9.97
CA PHE A 51 -13.21 -1.86 -10.66
C PHE A 51 -14.47 -1.41 -11.44
N PRO A 52 -14.84 -0.14 -11.36
CA PRO A 52 -14.20 0.96 -10.62
C PRO A 52 -14.80 1.22 -9.23
N THR A 53 -15.86 0.53 -8.82
CA THR A 53 -16.75 0.98 -7.74
C THR A 53 -16.54 0.30 -6.39
N ALA A 54 -15.80 -0.80 -6.32
CA ALA A 54 -15.66 -1.64 -5.12
C ALA A 54 -14.20 -2.01 -4.80
N LEU A 55 -13.27 -1.07 -4.98
CA LEU A 55 -11.84 -1.30 -4.77
C LEU A 55 -11.39 -1.17 -3.30
N ASP A 56 -12.22 -0.58 -2.43
CA ASP A 56 -11.84 -0.27 -1.05
C ASP A 56 -11.33 -1.48 -0.26
N PRO A 57 -11.96 -2.67 -0.31
CA PRO A 57 -11.47 -3.84 0.42
C PRO A 57 -10.09 -4.33 -0.04
N LEU A 58 -9.69 -3.94 -1.24
CA LEU A 58 -8.43 -4.34 -1.88
C LEU A 58 -7.31 -3.33 -1.70
N TYR A 59 -7.60 -2.23 -1.00
CA TYR A 59 -6.66 -1.14 -0.79
C TYR A 59 -5.51 -1.56 0.13
N CYS A 60 -4.29 -1.32 -0.32
CA CYS A 60 -3.11 -1.57 0.48
C CYS A 60 -3.04 -0.60 1.67
N ASN A 61 -2.74 -1.10 2.84
CA ASN A 61 -2.43 -0.25 3.97
C ASN A 61 -1.04 0.37 3.82
N ARG A 62 -0.73 1.37 4.65
CA ARG A 62 0.56 2.06 4.62
C ARG A 62 1.77 1.14 4.82
N TYR A 63 1.64 0.12 5.68
CA TYR A 63 2.75 -0.79 5.97
C TYR A 63 3.11 -1.67 4.77
N GLU A 64 2.10 -2.09 3.99
CA GLU A 64 2.33 -2.84 2.75
C GLU A 64 3.09 -1.99 1.74
N ILE A 65 2.73 -0.70 1.62
CA ILE A 65 3.42 0.24 0.74
C ILE A 65 4.83 0.58 1.26
N GLY A 66 5.00 0.72 2.58
CA GLY A 66 6.31 0.93 3.20
C GLY A 66 7.26 -0.25 2.98
N ASN A 67 6.77 -1.48 3.15
CA ASN A 67 7.56 -2.69 2.88
C ASN A 67 7.97 -2.76 1.41
N PHE A 68 7.05 -2.48 0.49
CA PHE A 68 7.35 -2.38 -0.93
C PHE A 68 8.45 -1.34 -1.19
N ALA A 69 8.33 -0.14 -0.62
CA ALA A 69 9.28 0.95 -0.81
C ALA A 69 10.69 0.56 -0.33
N LYS A 70 10.78 -0.08 0.84
CA LYS A 70 12.05 -0.58 1.38
C LYS A 70 12.69 -1.62 0.46
N GLU A 71 11.93 -2.63 0.03
CA GLU A 71 12.45 -3.69 -0.83
C GLU A 71 12.95 -3.14 -2.18
N VAL A 72 12.21 -2.24 -2.82
CA VAL A 72 12.66 -1.68 -4.10
C VAL A 72 13.82 -0.71 -3.93
N PHE A 73 13.90 0.00 -2.79
CA PHE A 73 15.03 0.86 -2.48
C PHE A 73 16.32 0.04 -2.31
N ASP A 74 16.24 -1.11 -1.61
CA ASP A 74 17.35 -2.04 -1.42
C ASP A 74 17.82 -2.65 -2.76
N LEU A 75 16.92 -2.79 -3.75
CA LEU A 75 17.26 -3.17 -5.12
C LEU A 75 17.91 -2.02 -5.93
N GLY A 76 18.15 -0.86 -5.33
CA GLY A 76 18.77 0.28 -5.97
C GLY A 76 17.82 1.16 -6.79
N VAL A 77 16.51 1.02 -6.65
CA VAL A 77 15.54 1.94 -7.23
C VAL A 77 15.55 3.24 -6.42
N LYS A 78 15.77 4.37 -7.08
CA LYS A 78 15.91 5.68 -6.42
C LYS A 78 14.72 6.61 -6.64
N TYR A 79 13.89 6.35 -7.62
CA TYR A 79 12.64 7.07 -7.84
C TYR A 79 11.47 6.16 -7.45
N ILE A 80 10.95 6.40 -6.24
CA ILE A 80 9.88 5.60 -5.65
C ILE A 80 8.73 6.51 -5.31
N GLY A 81 7.55 6.15 -5.75
CA GLY A 81 6.33 6.90 -5.49
C GLY A 81 5.13 5.97 -5.42
N VAL A 82 3.96 6.53 -5.62
CA VAL A 82 2.69 5.83 -5.70
C VAL A 82 1.85 6.42 -6.83
N CYS A 83 0.90 5.65 -7.34
CA CYS A 83 0.05 6.06 -8.45
C CYS A 83 -1.42 6.19 -8.01
N CYS A 84 -2.35 6.12 -8.98
CA CYS A 84 -3.79 6.31 -8.83
C CYS A 84 -4.39 5.59 -7.63
N GLY A 85 -5.23 6.28 -6.87
CA GLY A 85 -5.87 5.77 -5.66
C GLY A 85 -5.04 5.93 -4.39
N ALA A 86 -3.77 6.31 -4.47
CA ALA A 86 -2.96 6.53 -3.28
C ALA A 86 -3.41 7.77 -2.47
N SER A 87 -3.20 7.69 -1.16
CA SER A 87 -3.43 8.80 -0.23
C SER A 87 -2.10 9.41 0.24
N PRO A 88 -2.12 10.61 0.85
CA PRO A 88 -0.93 11.23 1.43
C PRO A 88 -0.21 10.36 2.47
N MET A 89 -0.92 9.50 3.18
CA MET A 89 -0.29 8.59 4.15
C MET A 89 0.61 7.55 3.47
N HIS A 90 0.30 7.11 2.26
CA HIS A 90 1.13 6.17 1.52
C HIS A 90 2.46 6.80 1.13
N ILE A 91 2.45 8.02 0.58
CA ILE A 91 3.71 8.67 0.17
C ILE A 91 4.57 9.06 1.37
N ARG A 92 3.96 9.42 2.50
CA ARG A 92 4.68 9.62 3.75
C ARG A 92 5.37 8.33 4.19
N GLU A 93 4.67 7.21 4.18
CA GLU A 93 5.22 5.91 4.57
C GLU A 93 6.33 5.45 3.62
N VAL A 94 6.21 5.71 2.30
CA VAL A 94 7.31 5.49 1.35
C VAL A 94 8.58 6.22 1.81
N ALA A 95 8.45 7.50 2.13
CA ALA A 95 9.59 8.32 2.57
C ALA A 95 10.19 7.82 3.90
N GLU A 96 9.34 7.52 4.88
CA GLU A 96 9.76 7.04 6.20
C GLU A 96 10.44 5.65 6.12
N ALA A 97 9.90 4.75 5.29
CA ALA A 97 10.42 3.39 5.13
C ALA A 97 11.83 3.34 4.54
N ILE A 98 12.20 4.34 3.73
CA ILE A 98 13.56 4.49 3.18
C ILE A 98 14.46 5.41 4.01
N GLY A 99 14.04 5.76 5.22
CA GLY A 99 14.83 6.51 6.21
C GLY A 99 14.75 8.02 6.10
N LEU A 100 13.85 8.58 5.30
CA LEU A 100 13.67 10.03 5.22
C LEU A 100 12.79 10.53 6.37
N LYS A 101 13.20 11.63 6.96
CA LYS A 101 12.41 12.36 7.97
C LYS A 101 11.71 13.54 7.30
N VAL A 102 10.42 13.39 7.04
CA VAL A 102 9.62 14.45 6.41
C VAL A 102 8.81 15.23 7.47
N PRO A 103 8.49 16.51 7.26
CA PRO A 103 7.71 17.29 8.22
C PRO A 103 6.36 16.67 8.57
N ALA A 104 5.76 15.94 7.62
CA ALA A 104 4.50 15.22 7.81
C ALA A 104 4.61 14.04 8.78
N SER A 105 5.81 13.56 9.12
CA SER A 105 6.01 12.46 10.07
C SER A 105 5.49 12.79 11.48
N ARG A 106 5.40 14.07 11.83
CA ARG A 106 4.80 14.51 13.08
C ARG A 106 3.31 14.16 13.24
N PHE A 107 2.64 13.89 12.15
CA PHE A 107 1.23 13.48 12.12
C PHE A 107 1.06 11.95 12.02
N ARG A 108 2.15 11.19 12.15
CA ARG A 108 2.06 9.74 12.19
C ARG A 108 1.30 9.31 13.44
N GLU A 109 0.34 8.43 13.28
CA GLU A 109 -0.41 7.84 14.37
C GLU A 109 0.48 6.97 15.26
N ASN A 110 0.32 7.09 16.55
CA ASN A 110 0.97 6.23 17.52
C ASN A 110 0.03 5.07 17.87
N MET A 111 0.28 3.90 17.26
CA MET A 111 -0.55 2.72 17.47
C MET A 111 -0.45 2.12 18.87
N SER A 112 0.56 2.50 19.70
CA SER A 112 0.61 2.10 21.10
C SER A 112 -0.57 2.67 21.90
N LYS A 113 -1.16 3.77 21.43
CA LYS A 113 -2.32 4.45 22.02
C LYS A 113 -3.66 4.01 21.43
N HIS A 114 -3.66 3.02 20.54
CA HIS A 114 -4.91 2.52 19.97
C HIS A 114 -5.76 1.86 21.05
N PHE A 115 -7.03 2.23 21.15
CA PHE A 115 -7.89 1.84 22.26
C PHE A 115 -8.10 0.32 22.39
N MET A 116 -8.06 -0.45 21.29
CA MET A 116 -8.20 -1.91 21.31
C MET A 116 -6.86 -2.65 21.28
N TYR A 117 -5.91 -2.17 20.48
CA TYR A 117 -4.67 -2.90 20.16
C TYR A 117 -3.42 -2.20 20.68
N GLY A 118 -3.58 -1.07 21.35
CA GLY A 118 -2.45 -0.33 21.93
C GLY A 118 -1.81 -1.06 23.10
N THR A 119 -0.52 -0.83 23.28
CA THR A 119 0.24 -1.35 24.43
C THR A 119 0.16 -0.45 25.64
N ASP A 120 -0.12 0.86 25.44
CA ASP A 120 -0.37 1.79 26.53
C ASP A 120 -1.77 1.48 27.09
N LYS A 121 -1.83 0.97 28.31
CA LYS A 121 -3.07 0.52 28.98
C LYS A 121 -3.97 1.71 29.38
N ILE A 122 -4.35 2.53 28.44
CA ILE A 122 -5.51 3.41 28.59
C ILE A 122 -6.67 2.68 27.92
N ILE A 123 -7.12 1.62 28.53
CA ILE A 123 -8.44 1.08 28.23
C ILE A 123 -9.40 2.05 28.92
N PRO A 124 -10.23 2.79 28.21
CA PRO A 124 -11.36 3.45 28.83
C PRO A 124 -12.21 2.34 29.42
N THR A 125 -12.11 2.13 30.72
CA THR A 125 -13.05 1.31 31.44
C THR A 125 -14.41 1.99 31.26
N GLN A 126 -15.26 1.27 30.55
CA GLN A 126 -16.73 1.46 30.53
C GLN A 126 -17.30 2.42 29.50
N CYS A 127 -17.76 1.83 28.42
CA CYS A 127 -19.15 2.12 28.04
C CYS A 127 -20.05 1.16 28.85
N ASN A 128 -20.61 1.64 29.94
CA ASN A 128 -21.83 1.08 30.52
C ASN A 128 -23.02 1.62 29.74
#